data_70c133dc9a342e07ba82933285dc1071
#
_entry.id   70c133dc9a342e07ba82933285dc1071
#
_cell.length_a   1.000
_cell.length_b   1.000
_cell.length_c   1.000
_cell.angle_alpha   90.00
_cell.angle_beta   90.00
_cell.angle_gamma   90.00
#
_symmetry.space_group_name_H-M   'P 1'
#
loop_
_entity.id
_entity.type
_entity.pdbx_description
1 polymer ?
#
loop_
_entity_poly.entity_id
_entity_poly.type
_entity_poly.pdbx_seq_one_letter_code
_entity_poly.pdbx_strand_id
1 'polypeptide(L)'
;MLKGWCEMWKKIVWITIPLFFVNFFTCSSGSRLRFQQPADERLIGIRRLVIAPCEGSNDATIICNFLTSLLKQKDYFFLFDRNKFSAALDQNQLTYEKIKQPDSLSQLAKLLTVDGIIFSEFNNFEILPEEQGVEKVEKRIWTGEYERDENGQIIEEINSTGEKIKKKKYKIQTVDQHFRIRKAKMNVSFQLIDFEKGTSIFSQELIENYSSGKIIKEEEQMVPVNDEIKRTLALNIVNRFLSQIEPKTIHVKRVIETGTALVDSGAVYAKAARWKRAQEFWNEAQQTFPTDAKIYYNLGVAAEAQGDYESAEIYYKKASLINPKKKLYQKAVQNISKKWQER
;
A
#
# COMPACT_ATOMS: atom_id res chain seq x y z
N MET A 1 16.34 78.17 -30.99
CA MET A 1 16.07 77.31 -29.82
C MET A 1 16.29 75.82 -30.16
N LEU A 2 17.44 75.40 -30.65
CA LEU A 2 17.69 74.01 -31.08
C LEU A 2 19.15 73.53 -30.81
N LYS A 3 19.90 74.20 -29.91
CA LYS A 3 21.27 73.83 -29.53
C LYS A 3 21.41 73.29 -28.15
N GLY A 4 20.36 73.16 -27.33
CA GLY A 4 20.41 72.73 -25.95
C GLY A 4 20.15 71.25 -25.69
N TRP A 5 19.60 70.51 -26.66
CA TRP A 5 19.19 69.09 -26.49
C TRP A 5 20.26 68.06 -26.90
N CYS A 6 21.28 68.50 -27.62
CA CYS A 6 22.32 67.57 -28.10
C CYS A 6 23.47 67.34 -27.10
N GLU A 7 23.65 68.26 -26.12
CA GLU A 7 24.69 68.12 -25.09
C GLU A 7 24.25 67.33 -23.85
N MET A 8 22.93 67.21 -23.62
CA MET A 8 22.41 66.46 -22.51
C MET A 8 22.44 64.95 -22.74
N TRP A 9 22.45 64.51 -23.99
CA TRP A 9 22.52 63.08 -24.37
C TRP A 9 23.96 62.52 -24.41
N LYS A 10 24.99 63.38 -24.45
CA LYS A 10 26.38 62.92 -24.41
C LYS A 10 26.93 62.69 -23.02
N LYS A 11 26.21 63.10 -21.96
CA LYS A 11 26.59 62.87 -20.56
C LYS A 11 25.90 61.70 -19.90
N ILE A 12 24.93 61.03 -20.57
CA ILE A 12 24.17 59.90 -20.04
C ILE A 12 24.71 58.52 -20.47
N VAL A 13 25.66 58.50 -21.42
CA VAL A 13 26.20 57.25 -22.00
C VAL A 13 27.44 56.69 -21.25
N TRP A 14 27.87 57.34 -20.15
CA TRP A 14 28.99 56.85 -19.30
C TRP A 14 28.56 56.54 -17.87
N ILE A 15 27.31 56.14 -17.61
CA ILE A 15 26.93 55.45 -16.39
C ILE A 15 26.98 53.96 -16.69
N THR A 16 28.17 53.41 -16.45
CA THR A 16 28.43 52.03 -16.08
C THR A 16 27.15 51.17 -15.99
N ILE A 17 26.94 50.39 -17.04
CA ILE A 17 26.21 49.12 -16.86
C ILE A 17 27.10 48.24 -15.98
N PRO A 18 26.79 48.06 -14.67
CA PRO A 18 27.38 46.95 -13.98
C PRO A 18 26.82 45.75 -14.71
N LEU A 19 27.70 44.97 -15.34
CA LEU A 19 27.43 43.61 -15.71
C LEU A 19 26.99 42.94 -14.41
N PHE A 20 25.67 42.95 -14.13
CA PHE A 20 25.07 41.97 -13.26
C PHE A 20 25.24 40.65 -14.01
N PHE A 21 26.41 40.02 -13.79
CA PHE A 21 26.49 38.57 -13.79
C PHE A 21 25.49 38.12 -12.71
N VAL A 22 24.22 38.04 -13.08
CA VAL A 22 23.27 37.23 -12.35
C VAL A 22 23.84 35.82 -12.52
N ASN A 23 24.70 35.42 -11.58
CA ASN A 23 24.93 34.04 -11.31
C ASN A 23 23.58 33.49 -10.99
N PHE A 24 22.90 32.94 -12.01
CA PHE A 24 21.85 31.96 -11.81
C PHE A 24 22.52 30.78 -11.08
N PHE A 25 22.75 30.95 -9.79
CA PHE A 25 22.74 29.80 -8.91
C PHE A 25 21.37 29.17 -9.08
N THR A 26 21.25 28.31 -10.08
CA THR A 26 20.18 27.35 -10.12
C THR A 26 20.39 26.47 -8.90
N CYS A 27 19.90 26.96 -7.77
CA CYS A 27 19.70 26.14 -6.60
C CYS A 27 18.71 25.08 -7.08
N SER A 28 19.21 23.90 -7.46
CA SER A 28 18.36 22.78 -7.85
C SER A 28 17.61 22.38 -6.60
N SER A 29 16.50 23.07 -6.35
CA SER A 29 15.61 22.74 -5.25
C SER A 29 15.02 21.39 -5.54
N GLY A 30 15.50 20.34 -4.85
CA GLY A 30 14.97 19.00 -5.02
C GLY A 30 13.45 18.99 -4.85
N SER A 31 12.76 18.24 -5.70
CA SER A 31 11.32 18.02 -5.61
C SER A 31 10.99 17.08 -4.46
N ARG A 32 9.83 17.28 -3.81
CA ARG A 32 9.26 16.28 -2.90
C ARG A 32 8.66 15.15 -3.73
N LEU A 33 9.23 13.97 -3.60
CA LEU A 33 8.85 12.78 -4.36
C LEU A 33 8.28 11.74 -3.42
N ARG A 34 7.33 10.92 -3.90
CA ARG A 34 6.77 9.79 -3.16
C ARG A 34 7.63 8.55 -3.35
N PHE A 35 8.11 8.01 -2.24
CA PHE A 35 8.94 6.81 -2.20
C PHE A 35 8.24 5.71 -1.42
N GLN A 36 8.51 4.47 -1.77
CA GLN A 36 8.12 3.29 -1.00
C GLN A 36 9.25 2.95 -0.03
N GLN A 37 8.98 3.02 1.27
CA GLN A 37 9.92 2.62 2.31
C GLN A 37 9.44 1.30 2.91
N PRO A 38 10.29 0.26 3.04
CA PRO A 38 9.95 -0.96 3.76
C PRO A 38 9.38 -0.65 5.14
N ALA A 39 8.41 -1.46 5.59
CA ALA A 39 7.77 -1.27 6.89
C ALA A 39 8.75 -1.47 8.06
N ASP A 40 9.74 -2.33 7.85
CA ASP A 40 10.80 -2.69 8.80
C ASP A 40 12.14 -2.77 8.02
N GLU A 41 13.26 -2.44 8.67
CA GLU A 41 14.59 -2.48 8.05
C GLU A 41 14.96 -3.89 7.58
N ARG A 42 14.50 -4.93 8.30
CA ARG A 42 14.68 -6.34 7.92
C ARG A 42 14.00 -6.73 6.62
N LEU A 43 13.03 -5.92 6.16
CA LEU A 43 12.32 -6.09 4.89
C LEU A 43 13.01 -5.41 3.70
N ILE A 44 14.13 -4.73 3.92
CA ILE A 44 14.92 -4.12 2.86
C ILE A 44 15.39 -5.22 1.89
N GLY A 45 15.07 -5.08 0.61
CA GLY A 45 15.41 -6.05 -0.44
C GLY A 45 14.44 -7.23 -0.56
N ILE A 46 13.50 -7.42 0.36
CA ILE A 46 12.48 -8.47 0.26
C ILE A 46 11.36 -7.99 -0.66
N ARG A 47 11.34 -8.49 -1.88
CA ARG A 47 10.36 -8.12 -2.92
C ARG A 47 9.74 -9.31 -3.62
N ARG A 48 10.52 -10.36 -3.87
CA ARG A 48 10.06 -11.59 -4.53
C ARG A 48 9.68 -12.59 -3.46
N LEU A 49 8.39 -12.78 -3.28
CA LEU A 49 7.82 -13.63 -2.24
C LEU A 49 7.26 -14.92 -2.82
N VAL A 50 7.38 -16.00 -2.09
CA VAL A 50 6.63 -17.22 -2.30
C VAL A 50 5.74 -17.50 -1.10
N ILE A 51 4.54 -18.04 -1.34
CA ILE A 51 3.63 -18.49 -0.30
C ILE A 51 3.76 -20.01 -0.20
N ALA A 52 4.20 -20.51 0.95
CA ALA A 52 4.14 -21.93 1.27
C ALA A 52 2.68 -22.41 1.30
N PRO A 53 2.40 -23.72 1.18
CA PRO A 53 1.07 -24.24 1.45
C PRO A 53 0.63 -23.82 2.85
N CYS A 54 -0.63 -23.35 2.97
CA CYS A 54 -1.17 -23.01 4.26
C CYS A 54 -1.45 -24.29 5.04
N GLU A 55 -0.95 -24.35 6.26
CA GLU A 55 -1.09 -25.49 7.15
C GLU A 55 -2.36 -25.35 8.02
N GLY A 56 -2.84 -26.47 8.57
CA GLY A 56 -4.02 -26.55 9.43
C GLY A 56 -5.19 -27.28 8.80
N SER A 57 -6.40 -26.90 9.15
CA SER A 57 -7.63 -27.53 8.66
C SER A 57 -7.88 -27.25 7.17
N ASN A 58 -8.91 -27.89 6.59
CA ASN A 58 -9.38 -27.62 5.23
C ASN A 58 -9.70 -26.13 4.98
N ASP A 59 -9.99 -25.39 6.04
CA ASP A 59 -10.24 -23.94 6.00
C ASP A 59 -8.96 -23.11 5.75
N ALA A 60 -7.77 -23.69 5.94
CA ALA A 60 -6.50 -23.00 5.68
C ALA A 60 -6.37 -22.49 4.23
N THR A 61 -7.04 -23.14 3.28
CA THR A 61 -7.04 -22.72 1.87
C THR A 61 -7.61 -21.31 1.67
N ILE A 62 -8.51 -20.85 2.54
CA ILE A 62 -9.08 -19.51 2.45
C ILE A 62 -8.00 -18.44 2.71
N ILE A 63 -7.11 -18.70 3.66
CA ILE A 63 -5.98 -17.81 4.00
C ILE A 63 -5.01 -17.74 2.81
N CYS A 64 -4.61 -18.88 2.23
CA CYS A 64 -3.77 -18.94 1.04
C CYS A 64 -4.36 -18.17 -0.15
N ASN A 65 -5.66 -18.32 -0.37
CA ASN A 65 -6.35 -17.66 -1.47
C ASN A 65 -6.35 -16.13 -1.30
N PHE A 66 -6.64 -15.63 -0.08
CA PHE A 66 -6.56 -14.20 0.21
C PHE A 66 -5.14 -13.66 0.14
N LEU A 67 -4.14 -14.34 0.72
CA LEU A 67 -2.73 -13.97 0.59
C LEU A 67 -2.33 -13.83 -0.87
N THR A 68 -2.62 -14.86 -1.68
CA THR A 68 -2.29 -14.87 -3.10
C THR A 68 -2.98 -13.74 -3.87
N SER A 69 -4.28 -13.56 -3.65
CA SER A 69 -5.07 -12.55 -4.35
C SER A 69 -4.63 -11.14 -3.99
N LEU A 70 -4.43 -10.85 -2.70
CA LEU A 70 -4.06 -9.52 -2.24
C LEU A 70 -2.61 -9.17 -2.58
N LEU A 71 -1.66 -10.10 -2.45
CA LEU A 71 -0.27 -9.86 -2.85
C LEU A 71 -0.12 -9.60 -4.35
N LYS A 72 -0.89 -10.28 -5.21
CA LYS A 72 -0.91 -10.02 -6.66
C LYS A 72 -1.38 -8.61 -7.02
N GLN A 73 -2.18 -7.97 -6.16
CA GLN A 73 -2.66 -6.60 -6.36
C GLN A 73 -1.64 -5.54 -5.91
N LYS A 74 -0.57 -5.95 -5.21
CA LYS A 74 0.44 -5.03 -4.68
C LYS A 74 1.57 -4.85 -5.68
N ASP A 75 1.84 -3.62 -6.09
CA ASP A 75 2.92 -3.29 -7.02
C ASP A 75 4.33 -3.47 -6.44
N TYR A 76 4.45 -3.51 -5.13
CA TYR A 76 5.74 -3.62 -4.44
C TYR A 76 6.27 -5.05 -4.42
N PHE A 77 5.40 -6.04 -4.16
CA PHE A 77 5.80 -7.44 -4.10
C PHE A 77 5.59 -8.16 -5.43
N PHE A 78 6.51 -9.05 -5.75
CA PHE A 78 6.41 -9.98 -6.88
C PHE A 78 6.16 -11.37 -6.33
N LEU A 79 4.98 -11.92 -6.60
CA LEU A 79 4.65 -13.26 -6.14
C LEU A 79 5.23 -14.31 -7.08
N PHE A 80 6.12 -15.17 -6.55
CA PHE A 80 6.67 -16.29 -7.27
C PHE A 80 5.63 -17.39 -7.45
N ASP A 81 5.67 -18.08 -8.59
CA ASP A 81 4.72 -19.13 -8.91
C ASP A 81 4.88 -20.34 -7.99
N ARG A 82 3.79 -20.69 -7.30
CA ARG A 82 3.76 -21.77 -6.32
C ARG A 82 4.04 -23.15 -6.91
N ASN A 83 3.58 -23.42 -8.14
CA ASN A 83 3.81 -24.70 -8.79
C ASN A 83 5.29 -24.87 -9.14
N LYS A 84 5.93 -23.79 -9.60
CA LYS A 84 7.39 -23.80 -9.84
C LYS A 84 8.16 -24.00 -8.54
N PHE A 85 7.69 -23.42 -7.44
CA PHE A 85 8.29 -23.60 -6.13
C PHE A 85 8.15 -25.05 -5.65
N SER A 86 6.95 -25.64 -5.73
CA SER A 86 6.73 -27.04 -5.37
C SER A 86 7.58 -27.98 -6.23
N ALA A 87 7.65 -27.76 -7.54
CA ALA A 87 8.50 -28.56 -8.42
C ALA A 87 9.99 -28.46 -8.04
N ALA A 88 10.47 -27.29 -7.63
CA ALA A 88 11.84 -27.13 -7.15
C ALA A 88 12.10 -27.88 -5.83
N LEU A 89 11.13 -27.90 -4.92
CA LEU A 89 11.21 -28.70 -3.70
C LEU A 89 11.33 -30.20 -4.01
N ASP A 90 10.45 -30.70 -4.89
CA ASP A 90 10.42 -32.12 -5.29
C ASP A 90 11.75 -32.54 -5.96
N GLN A 91 12.26 -31.72 -6.89
CA GLN A 91 13.54 -31.97 -7.55
C GLN A 91 14.73 -32.02 -6.58
N ASN A 92 14.67 -31.29 -5.48
CA ASN A 92 15.74 -31.25 -4.48
C ASN A 92 15.45 -32.15 -3.28
N GLN A 93 14.40 -32.98 -3.32
CA GLN A 93 13.96 -33.88 -2.23
C GLN A 93 13.75 -33.15 -0.89
N LEU A 94 13.25 -31.91 -0.97
CA LEU A 94 12.95 -31.06 0.16
C LEU A 94 11.45 -31.11 0.47
N THR A 95 11.12 -31.17 1.75
CA THR A 95 9.74 -31.04 2.24
C THR A 95 9.54 -29.69 2.87
N TYR A 96 8.28 -29.27 3.02
CA TYR A 96 7.96 -27.99 3.70
C TYR A 96 8.49 -27.94 5.14
N GLU A 97 8.53 -29.06 5.83
CA GLU A 97 9.14 -29.14 7.18
C GLU A 97 10.64 -28.89 7.15
N LYS A 98 11.33 -29.45 6.16
CA LYS A 98 12.78 -29.25 6.01
C LYS A 98 13.12 -27.80 5.67
N ILE A 99 12.32 -27.13 4.84
CA ILE A 99 12.59 -25.73 4.45
C ILE A 99 12.30 -24.72 5.56
N LYS A 100 11.68 -25.11 6.67
CA LYS A 100 11.65 -24.27 7.87
C LYS A 100 13.03 -24.15 8.54
N GLN A 101 13.99 -25.00 8.14
CA GLN A 101 15.37 -24.98 8.66
C GLN A 101 16.25 -24.05 7.78
N PRO A 102 17.10 -23.19 8.39
CA PRO A 102 17.89 -22.18 7.68
C PRO A 102 18.78 -22.72 6.56
N ASP A 103 19.43 -23.89 6.79
CA ASP A 103 20.35 -24.48 5.81
C ASP A 103 19.65 -24.91 4.53
N SER A 104 18.44 -25.47 4.64
CA SER A 104 17.64 -25.88 3.49
C SER A 104 17.12 -24.68 2.69
N LEU A 105 16.75 -23.59 3.36
CA LEU A 105 16.35 -22.33 2.71
C LEU A 105 17.49 -21.72 1.91
N SER A 106 18.69 -21.67 2.48
CA SER A 106 19.88 -21.13 1.82
C SER A 106 20.26 -21.89 0.54
N GLN A 107 20.02 -23.20 0.47
CA GLN A 107 20.21 -23.99 -0.75
C GLN A 107 19.20 -23.62 -1.82
N LEU A 108 17.93 -23.49 -1.47
CA LEU A 108 16.87 -23.09 -2.41
C LEU A 108 17.03 -21.63 -2.88
N ALA A 109 17.51 -20.72 -2.03
CA ALA A 109 17.75 -19.34 -2.39
C ALA A 109 18.67 -19.18 -3.61
N LYS A 110 19.66 -20.04 -3.71
CA LYS A 110 20.61 -20.07 -4.84
C LYS A 110 19.99 -20.58 -6.16
N LEU A 111 18.92 -21.39 -6.04
CA LEU A 111 18.25 -22.00 -7.21
C LEU A 111 17.06 -21.15 -7.68
N LEU A 112 16.43 -20.45 -6.76
CA LEU A 112 15.22 -19.66 -6.99
C LEU A 112 15.51 -18.18 -6.77
N THR A 113 15.06 -17.35 -7.69
CA THR A 113 15.14 -15.89 -7.53
C THR A 113 14.05 -15.37 -6.61
N VAL A 114 14.04 -15.83 -5.34
CA VAL A 114 13.06 -15.50 -4.30
C VAL A 114 13.78 -14.87 -3.12
N ASP A 115 13.21 -13.81 -2.55
CA ASP A 115 13.80 -13.08 -1.42
C ASP A 115 13.22 -13.53 -0.07
N GLY A 116 11.95 -13.96 -0.06
CA GLY A 116 11.29 -14.37 1.17
C GLY A 116 10.19 -15.39 0.97
N ILE A 117 9.92 -16.17 2.02
CA ILE A 117 8.85 -17.17 2.06
C ILE A 117 7.87 -16.84 3.19
N ILE A 118 6.57 -16.87 2.86
CA ILE A 118 5.49 -16.71 3.82
C ILE A 118 4.94 -18.09 4.17
N PHE A 119 5.02 -18.44 5.43
CA PHE A 119 4.29 -19.57 6.04
C PHE A 119 3.05 -19.03 6.74
N SER A 120 1.97 -19.78 6.66
CA SER A 120 0.74 -19.49 7.40
C SER A 120 0.10 -20.77 7.90
N GLU A 121 -0.33 -20.75 9.14
CA GLU A 121 -1.00 -21.85 9.82
C GLU A 121 -2.35 -21.37 10.33
N PHE A 122 -3.41 -22.04 9.88
CA PHE A 122 -4.76 -21.81 10.36
C PHE A 122 -4.96 -22.59 11.65
N ASN A 123 -4.98 -21.88 12.78
CA ASN A 123 -5.04 -22.51 14.10
C ASN A 123 -6.48 -22.87 14.48
N ASN A 124 -7.41 -21.90 14.41
CA ASN A 124 -8.79 -22.12 14.85
C ASN A 124 -9.77 -21.10 14.22
N PHE A 125 -11.00 -21.56 14.02
CA PHE A 125 -12.20 -20.74 13.83
C PHE A 125 -13.30 -21.28 14.72
N GLU A 126 -13.88 -20.42 15.55
CA GLU A 126 -14.87 -20.78 16.56
C GLU A 126 -16.04 -19.81 16.51
N ILE A 127 -17.26 -20.36 16.48
CA ILE A 127 -18.48 -19.60 16.74
C ILE A 127 -18.70 -19.66 18.26
N LEU A 128 -18.69 -18.49 18.87
CA LEU A 128 -18.89 -18.37 20.31
C LEU A 128 -20.38 -18.47 20.67
N PRO A 129 -20.72 -18.80 21.93
CA PRO A 129 -22.11 -18.80 22.38
C PRO A 129 -22.79 -17.44 22.12
N GLU A 130 -24.01 -17.48 21.60
CA GLU A 130 -24.79 -16.27 21.34
C GLU A 130 -25.18 -15.61 22.67
N GLU A 131 -24.93 -14.30 22.76
CA GLU A 131 -25.47 -13.50 23.84
C GLU A 131 -26.92 -13.10 23.50
N GLN A 132 -27.80 -13.25 24.47
CA GLN A 132 -29.19 -12.84 24.36
C GLN A 132 -29.53 -11.82 25.43
N GLY A 133 -30.39 -10.87 25.10
CA GLY A 133 -30.81 -9.85 26.04
C GLY A 133 -32.15 -9.21 25.66
N VAL A 134 -32.59 -8.36 26.57
CA VAL A 134 -33.84 -7.56 26.39
C VAL A 134 -33.46 -6.12 26.70
N GLU A 135 -33.88 -5.20 25.85
CA GLU A 135 -33.72 -3.77 26.10
C GLU A 135 -35.07 -3.07 25.93
N LYS A 136 -35.25 -1.98 26.66
CA LYS A 136 -36.43 -1.15 26.53
C LYS A 136 -36.20 -0.11 25.45
N VAL A 137 -37.05 -0.13 24.43
CA VAL A 137 -36.98 0.82 23.32
C VAL A 137 -38.32 1.55 23.17
N GLU A 138 -38.26 2.81 22.80
CA GLU A 138 -39.44 3.58 22.45
C GLU A 138 -39.77 3.31 20.99
N LYS A 139 -40.99 2.76 20.77
CA LYS A 139 -41.52 2.53 19.42
C LYS A 139 -42.75 3.40 19.19
N ARG A 140 -42.85 3.91 17.96
CA ARG A 140 -44.11 4.56 17.50
C ARG A 140 -45.07 3.47 17.11
N ILE A 141 -46.15 3.31 17.88
CA ILE A 141 -47.17 2.29 17.67
C ILE A 141 -48.42 2.98 17.16
N TRP A 142 -49.00 2.47 16.06
CA TRP A 142 -50.26 2.94 15.54
C TRP A 142 -51.38 2.68 16.56
N THR A 143 -52.16 3.72 16.86
CA THR A 143 -53.25 3.64 17.85
C THR A 143 -54.51 2.93 17.34
N GLY A 144 -54.54 2.60 16.04
CA GLY A 144 -55.75 2.13 15.37
C GLY A 144 -56.63 3.27 14.81
N GLU A 145 -56.24 4.52 15.10
CA GLU A 145 -56.98 5.72 14.71
C GLU A 145 -56.18 6.54 13.68
N TYR A 146 -56.93 7.39 12.96
CA TYR A 146 -56.30 8.39 12.07
C TYR A 146 -56.32 9.76 12.73
N GLU A 147 -55.33 10.60 12.38
CA GLU A 147 -55.29 12.00 12.83
C GLU A 147 -56.50 12.76 12.24
N ARG A 148 -57.09 13.66 13.05
CA ARG A 148 -58.21 14.50 12.66
C ARG A 148 -57.85 15.96 12.79
N ASP A 149 -58.40 16.80 11.91
CA ASP A 149 -58.33 18.25 12.00
C ASP A 149 -59.25 18.84 13.08
N GLU A 150 -59.22 20.14 13.22
CA GLU A 150 -60.06 20.88 14.21
C GLU A 150 -61.59 20.68 13.98
N ASN A 151 -61.99 20.29 12.76
CA ASN A 151 -63.38 20.04 12.37
C ASN A 151 -63.77 18.55 12.50
N GLY A 152 -62.84 17.71 12.99
CA GLY A 152 -63.05 16.26 13.15
C GLY A 152 -62.87 15.44 11.87
N GLN A 153 -62.45 16.04 10.76
CA GLN A 153 -62.16 15.34 9.49
C GLN A 153 -60.81 14.63 9.52
N ILE A 154 -60.74 13.44 8.87
CA ILE A 154 -59.48 12.69 8.82
C ILE A 154 -58.47 13.46 7.93
N ILE A 155 -57.27 13.69 8.45
CA ILE A 155 -56.17 14.31 7.71
C ILE A 155 -55.63 13.30 6.70
N GLU A 156 -55.48 13.73 5.44
CA GLU A 156 -54.81 12.97 4.38
C GLU A 156 -53.38 13.47 4.20
N GLU A 157 -52.44 12.56 3.89
CA GLU A 157 -51.07 12.86 3.53
C GLU A 157 -50.73 12.16 2.20
N ILE A 158 -49.69 12.65 1.49
CA ILE A 158 -49.25 12.05 0.25
C ILE A 158 -48.07 11.11 0.59
N ASN A 159 -48.19 9.84 0.20
CA ASN A 159 -47.14 8.86 0.41
C ASN A 159 -46.00 9.06 -0.62
N SER A 160 -44.93 8.27 -0.50
CA SER A 160 -43.75 8.32 -1.39
C SER A 160 -44.08 7.95 -2.86
N THR A 161 -45.22 7.35 -3.13
CA THR A 161 -45.70 7.00 -4.48
C THR A 161 -46.65 8.07 -5.06
N GLY A 162 -46.93 9.16 -4.32
CA GLY A 162 -47.80 10.25 -4.76
C GLY A 162 -49.28 10.02 -4.51
N GLU A 163 -49.63 8.94 -3.78
CA GLU A 163 -51.03 8.61 -3.47
C GLU A 163 -51.46 9.28 -2.16
N LYS A 164 -52.75 9.72 -2.12
CA LYS A 164 -53.36 10.22 -0.90
C LYS A 164 -53.69 9.07 0.03
N ILE A 165 -53.11 9.08 1.22
CA ILE A 165 -53.36 8.13 2.29
C ILE A 165 -53.86 8.83 3.55
N LYS A 166 -54.62 8.14 4.36
CA LYS A 166 -55.08 8.67 5.66
C LYS A 166 -53.96 8.69 6.66
N LYS A 167 -53.70 9.83 7.27
CA LYS A 167 -52.61 10.02 8.23
C LYS A 167 -52.86 9.24 9.50
N LYS A 168 -52.03 8.25 9.79
CA LYS A 168 -52.13 7.38 10.97
C LYS A 168 -51.72 8.12 12.24
N LYS A 169 -52.53 7.97 13.30
CA LYS A 169 -52.18 8.47 14.63
C LYS A 169 -51.28 7.49 15.36
N TYR A 170 -50.16 7.95 15.84
CA TYR A 170 -49.20 7.14 16.55
C TYR A 170 -49.03 7.61 17.99
N LYS A 171 -48.78 6.66 18.89
CA LYS A 171 -48.31 6.94 20.26
C LYS A 171 -46.90 6.39 20.42
N ILE A 172 -46.08 7.04 21.24
CA ILE A 172 -44.80 6.51 21.69
C ILE A 172 -45.11 5.56 22.86
N GLN A 173 -44.61 4.36 22.78
CA GLN A 173 -44.69 3.37 23.85
C GLN A 173 -43.38 2.67 24.04
N THR A 174 -42.94 2.54 25.30
CA THR A 174 -41.79 1.73 25.66
C THR A 174 -42.19 0.25 25.58
N VAL A 175 -41.45 -0.51 24.79
CA VAL A 175 -41.63 -1.95 24.60
C VAL A 175 -40.33 -2.70 24.88
N ASP A 176 -40.46 -3.93 25.36
CA ASP A 176 -39.33 -4.81 25.51
C ASP A 176 -38.95 -5.37 24.14
N GLN A 177 -37.70 -5.15 23.72
CA GLN A 177 -37.15 -5.64 22.48
C GLN A 177 -36.07 -6.69 22.78
N HIS A 178 -36.33 -7.92 22.39
CA HIS A 178 -35.37 -9.01 22.49
C HIS A 178 -34.33 -8.88 21.39
N PHE A 179 -33.08 -9.10 21.75
CA PHE A 179 -31.97 -9.12 20.81
C PHE A 179 -31.04 -10.31 21.10
N ARG A 180 -30.30 -10.69 20.09
CA ARG A 180 -29.15 -11.62 20.22
C ARG A 180 -27.92 -11.02 19.57
N ILE A 181 -26.72 -11.42 20.04
CA ILE A 181 -25.43 -11.01 19.47
C ILE A 181 -24.70 -12.30 19.10
N ARG A 182 -24.32 -12.40 17.84
CA ARG A 182 -23.55 -13.49 17.31
C ARG A 182 -22.08 -13.10 17.30
N LYS A 183 -21.24 -13.98 17.87
CA LYS A 183 -19.79 -13.74 17.98
C LYS A 183 -19.01 -14.89 17.37
N ALA A 184 -17.87 -14.58 16.79
CA ALA A 184 -16.93 -15.57 16.30
C ALA A 184 -15.50 -15.09 16.52
N LYS A 185 -14.55 -16.03 16.50
CA LYS A 185 -13.12 -15.77 16.65
C LYS A 185 -12.36 -16.62 15.64
N MET A 186 -11.32 -16.03 15.04
CA MET A 186 -10.38 -16.73 14.17
C MET A 186 -8.96 -16.46 14.61
N ASN A 187 -8.12 -17.45 14.49
CA ASN A 187 -6.72 -17.41 14.87
C ASN A 187 -5.84 -18.01 13.77
N VAL A 188 -4.84 -17.25 13.30
CA VAL A 188 -3.91 -17.63 12.24
C VAL A 188 -2.50 -17.18 12.62
N SER A 189 -1.54 -18.08 12.51
CA SER A 189 -0.12 -17.77 12.66
C SER A 189 0.50 -17.46 11.30
N PHE A 190 1.35 -16.43 11.25
CA PHE A 190 2.13 -16.07 10.08
C PHE A 190 3.61 -16.00 10.42
N GLN A 191 4.44 -16.45 9.48
CA GLN A 191 5.87 -16.29 9.54
C GLN A 191 6.39 -15.86 8.16
N LEU A 192 7.22 -14.83 8.13
CA LEU A 192 7.98 -14.41 6.95
C LEU A 192 9.46 -14.64 7.25
N ILE A 193 10.11 -15.43 6.41
CA ILE A 193 11.53 -15.76 6.54
C ILE A 193 12.28 -15.14 5.37
N ASP A 194 13.43 -14.49 5.65
CA ASP A 194 14.42 -14.09 4.67
C ASP A 194 15.04 -15.35 4.06
N PHE A 195 14.90 -15.48 2.74
CA PHE A 195 15.27 -16.71 2.04
C PHE A 195 16.79 -16.86 1.95
N GLU A 196 17.52 -15.75 1.85
CA GLU A 196 18.98 -15.72 1.77
C GLU A 196 19.64 -16.03 3.12
N LYS A 197 19.14 -15.37 4.18
CA LYS A 197 19.69 -15.49 5.55
C LYS A 197 19.13 -16.66 6.34
N GLY A 198 17.99 -17.21 5.93
CA GLY A 198 17.27 -18.24 6.70
C GLY A 198 16.70 -17.72 8.03
N THR A 199 16.64 -16.40 8.23
CA THR A 199 16.18 -15.79 9.50
C THR A 199 14.74 -15.34 9.41
N SER A 200 14.00 -15.49 10.53
CA SER A 200 12.63 -14.99 10.62
C SER A 200 12.62 -13.47 10.72
N ILE A 201 11.99 -12.81 9.75
CA ILE A 201 11.76 -11.36 9.75
C ILE A 201 10.52 -11.04 10.58
N PHE A 202 9.49 -11.86 10.44
CA PHE A 202 8.19 -11.68 11.06
C PHE A 202 7.69 -13.03 11.55
N SER A 203 7.19 -13.09 12.78
CA SER A 203 6.51 -14.27 13.33
C SER A 203 5.48 -13.82 14.35
N GLN A 204 4.21 -14.01 14.03
CA GLN A 204 3.12 -13.56 14.90
C GLN A 204 1.86 -14.39 14.68
N GLU A 205 1.18 -14.66 15.79
CA GLU A 205 -0.19 -15.13 15.81
C GLU A 205 -1.15 -13.94 15.78
N LEU A 206 -2.08 -13.93 14.84
CA LEU A 206 -3.10 -12.91 14.68
C LEU A 206 -4.46 -13.47 15.04
N ILE A 207 -5.15 -12.74 15.91
CA ILE A 207 -6.50 -13.08 16.35
C ILE A 207 -7.44 -11.99 15.85
N GLU A 208 -8.54 -12.40 15.25
CA GLU A 208 -9.63 -11.51 14.81
C GLU A 208 -10.95 -11.97 15.41
N ASN A 209 -11.76 -11.00 15.84
CA ASN A 209 -13.06 -11.25 16.45
C ASN A 209 -14.16 -10.63 15.62
N TYR A 210 -15.24 -11.34 15.50
CA TYR A 210 -16.47 -10.87 14.87
C TYR A 210 -17.57 -10.64 15.92
N SER A 211 -18.35 -9.59 15.72
CA SER A 211 -19.61 -9.37 16.42
C SER A 211 -20.66 -8.83 15.46
N SER A 212 -21.81 -9.43 15.41
CA SER A 212 -22.92 -8.98 14.57
C SER A 212 -23.54 -7.64 15.05
N GLY A 213 -23.22 -7.20 16.26
CA GLY A 213 -24.06 -6.24 16.97
C GLY A 213 -25.34 -6.89 17.45
N LYS A 214 -26.30 -6.07 17.91
CA LYS A 214 -27.61 -6.53 18.35
C LYS A 214 -28.48 -6.88 17.13
N ILE A 215 -28.93 -8.11 17.06
CA ILE A 215 -29.83 -8.62 16.03
C ILE A 215 -31.20 -8.72 16.66
N ILE A 216 -32.17 -8.00 16.14
CA ILE A 216 -33.57 -8.08 16.53
C ILE A 216 -34.31 -9.07 15.61
N LYS A 217 -35.49 -9.52 16.02
CA LYS A 217 -36.25 -10.55 15.29
C LYS A 217 -36.57 -10.15 13.84
N GLU A 218 -36.81 -8.88 13.60
CA GLU A 218 -37.11 -8.33 12.27
C GLU A 218 -35.90 -8.32 11.33
N GLU A 219 -34.66 -8.38 11.87
CA GLU A 219 -33.40 -8.34 11.14
C GLU A 219 -32.73 -9.72 11.01
N GLU A 220 -33.41 -10.77 11.48
CA GLU A 220 -32.85 -12.13 11.55
C GLU A 220 -32.38 -12.68 10.18
N GLN A 221 -33.00 -12.23 9.10
CA GLN A 221 -32.64 -12.62 7.72
C GLN A 221 -31.33 -11.94 7.22
N MET A 222 -30.85 -10.90 7.91
CA MET A 222 -29.64 -10.16 7.55
C MET A 222 -28.38 -10.70 8.26
N VAL A 223 -28.51 -11.76 9.05
CA VAL A 223 -27.36 -12.32 9.78
C VAL A 223 -26.47 -13.09 8.83
N PRO A 224 -25.19 -12.72 8.70
CA PRO A 224 -24.26 -13.47 7.86
C PRO A 224 -24.15 -14.94 8.31
N VAL A 225 -24.11 -15.84 7.34
CA VAL A 225 -23.89 -17.27 7.61
C VAL A 225 -22.44 -17.52 8.05
N ASN A 226 -22.18 -18.65 8.70
CA ASN A 226 -20.86 -18.98 9.26
C ASN A 226 -19.72 -18.83 8.23
N ASP A 227 -19.95 -19.22 6.99
CA ASP A 227 -18.93 -19.13 5.94
C ASP A 227 -18.62 -17.68 5.54
N GLU A 228 -19.61 -16.79 5.57
CA GLU A 228 -19.38 -15.36 5.33
C GLU A 228 -18.60 -14.72 6.48
N ILE A 229 -18.93 -15.06 7.72
CA ILE A 229 -18.18 -14.62 8.92
C ILE A 229 -16.74 -15.11 8.81
N LYS A 230 -16.53 -16.39 8.49
CA LYS A 230 -15.21 -16.98 8.31
C LYS A 230 -14.41 -16.26 7.24
N ARG A 231 -15.01 -15.99 6.08
CA ARG A 231 -14.36 -15.23 4.99
C ARG A 231 -13.98 -13.81 5.41
N THR A 232 -14.87 -13.13 6.12
CA THR A 232 -14.63 -11.77 6.61
C THR A 232 -13.47 -11.73 7.57
N LEU A 233 -13.44 -12.63 8.56
CA LEU A 233 -12.35 -12.73 9.52
C LEU A 233 -11.02 -13.09 8.83
N ALA A 234 -11.03 -14.06 7.91
CA ALA A 234 -9.85 -14.44 7.15
C ALA A 234 -9.29 -13.28 6.32
N LEU A 235 -10.17 -12.52 5.65
CA LEU A 235 -9.77 -11.33 4.91
C LEU A 235 -9.15 -10.25 5.81
N ASN A 236 -9.76 -10.00 6.97
CA ASN A 236 -9.27 -9.01 7.93
C ASN A 236 -7.90 -9.41 8.48
N ILE A 237 -7.73 -10.68 8.87
CA ILE A 237 -6.44 -11.22 9.36
C ILE A 237 -5.34 -11.07 8.30
N VAL A 238 -5.62 -11.46 7.05
CA VAL A 238 -4.64 -11.35 5.96
C VAL A 238 -4.30 -9.89 5.68
N ASN A 239 -5.28 -8.98 5.63
CA ASN A 239 -5.02 -7.55 5.47
C ASN A 239 -4.16 -7.00 6.61
N ARG A 240 -4.44 -7.41 7.85
CA ARG A 240 -3.67 -7.00 9.02
C ARG A 240 -2.23 -7.50 8.95
N PHE A 241 -2.00 -8.73 8.54
CA PHE A 241 -0.66 -9.26 8.28
C PHE A 241 0.05 -8.46 7.18
N LEU A 242 -0.59 -8.29 6.02
CA LEU A 242 -0.01 -7.58 4.90
C LEU A 242 0.32 -6.11 5.26
N SER A 243 -0.53 -5.44 6.03
CA SER A 243 -0.28 -4.07 6.48
C SER A 243 1.00 -3.90 7.32
N GLN A 244 1.48 -4.98 7.94
CA GLN A 244 2.71 -4.98 8.75
C GLN A 244 3.98 -5.17 7.90
N ILE A 245 3.86 -5.79 6.73
CA ILE A 245 4.98 -6.01 5.82
C ILE A 245 4.98 -5.07 4.62
N GLU A 246 3.85 -4.43 4.31
CA GLU A 246 3.73 -3.48 3.20
C GLU A 246 4.59 -2.25 3.41
N PRO A 247 5.25 -1.76 2.33
CA PRO A 247 6.01 -0.54 2.42
C PRO A 247 5.10 0.67 2.68
N LYS A 248 5.62 1.62 3.42
CA LYS A 248 4.95 2.90 3.69
C LYS A 248 5.33 3.91 2.62
N THR A 249 4.36 4.69 2.16
CA THR A 249 4.63 5.82 1.27
C THR A 249 5.17 6.99 2.09
N ILE A 250 6.40 7.41 1.79
CA ILE A 250 7.04 8.58 2.38
C ILE A 250 7.30 9.66 1.33
N HIS A 251 7.49 10.89 1.79
CA HIS A 251 7.88 12.01 0.93
C HIS A 251 9.34 12.36 1.17
N VAL A 252 10.17 12.18 0.13
CA VAL A 252 11.61 12.42 0.19
C VAL A 252 11.98 13.56 -0.78
N LYS A 253 12.84 14.47 -0.32
CA LYS A 253 13.38 15.51 -1.19
C LYS A 253 14.53 14.92 -2.01
N ARG A 254 14.37 14.85 -3.34
CA ARG A 254 15.41 14.41 -4.28
C ARG A 254 15.50 15.36 -5.47
N VAL A 255 16.69 15.48 -6.02
CA VAL A 255 16.92 16.14 -7.30
C VAL A 255 16.61 15.13 -8.41
N ILE A 256 15.91 15.55 -9.46
CA ILE A 256 15.81 14.81 -10.71
C ILE A 256 16.63 15.61 -11.74
N GLU A 257 17.58 14.95 -12.37
CA GLU A 257 18.40 15.54 -13.41
C GLU A 257 17.60 15.70 -14.71
N THR A 258 17.87 16.77 -15.43
CA THR A 258 17.26 17.11 -16.71
C THR A 258 18.31 17.22 -17.81
N GLY A 259 17.91 17.17 -19.07
CA GLY A 259 18.85 17.25 -20.18
C GLY A 259 18.23 17.04 -21.54
N THR A 260 18.22 15.80 -22.06
CA THR A 260 17.59 15.50 -23.36
C THR A 260 16.06 15.36 -23.20
N ALA A 261 15.33 15.42 -24.32
CA ALA A 261 13.87 15.28 -24.31
C ALA A 261 13.38 14.00 -23.60
N LEU A 262 14.07 12.86 -23.77
CA LEU A 262 13.74 11.61 -23.08
C LEU A 262 13.98 11.71 -21.57
N VAL A 263 15.09 12.33 -21.15
CA VAL A 263 15.41 12.53 -19.73
C VAL A 263 14.36 13.43 -19.07
N ASP A 264 13.96 14.51 -19.76
CA ASP A 264 12.96 15.46 -19.26
C ASP A 264 11.57 14.84 -19.20
N SER A 265 11.19 14.02 -20.19
CA SER A 265 9.94 13.25 -20.16
C SER A 265 9.88 12.32 -18.96
N GLY A 266 10.96 11.57 -18.69
CA GLY A 266 11.06 10.74 -17.49
C GLY A 266 10.93 11.55 -16.20
N ALA A 267 11.52 12.76 -16.15
CA ALA A 267 11.45 13.64 -14.99
C ALA A 267 9.99 14.11 -14.70
N VAL A 268 9.18 14.35 -15.72
CA VAL A 268 7.75 14.69 -15.57
C VAL A 268 7.00 13.54 -14.90
N TYR A 269 7.19 12.30 -15.36
CA TYR A 269 6.55 11.12 -14.78
C TYR A 269 7.02 10.82 -13.35
N ALA A 270 8.31 11.01 -13.06
CA ALA A 270 8.86 10.85 -11.72
C ALA A 270 8.24 11.83 -10.71
N LYS A 271 8.06 13.09 -11.08
CA LYS A 271 7.38 14.09 -10.24
C LYS A 271 5.93 13.72 -9.96
N ALA A 272 5.26 13.02 -10.88
CA ALA A 272 3.92 12.46 -10.70
C ALA A 272 3.92 11.10 -9.97
N ALA A 273 5.07 10.63 -9.47
CA ALA A 273 5.29 9.32 -8.85
C ALA A 273 4.95 8.11 -9.75
N ARG A 274 4.98 8.31 -11.07
CA ARG A 274 4.79 7.24 -12.07
C ARG A 274 6.14 6.62 -12.43
N TRP A 275 6.77 5.96 -11.45
CA TRP A 275 8.16 5.53 -11.51
C TRP A 275 8.44 4.54 -12.65
N LYS A 276 7.57 3.55 -12.87
CA LYS A 276 7.72 2.58 -13.98
C LYS A 276 7.78 3.30 -15.33
N ARG A 277 6.90 4.29 -15.54
CA ARG A 277 6.90 5.06 -16.78
C ARG A 277 8.12 5.97 -16.92
N ALA A 278 8.58 6.56 -15.81
CA ALA A 278 9.82 7.33 -15.80
C ALA A 278 11.03 6.47 -16.20
N GLN A 279 11.12 5.24 -15.66
CA GLN A 279 12.19 4.29 -16.01
C GLN A 279 12.17 3.90 -17.49
N GLU A 280 11.01 3.70 -18.11
CA GLU A 280 10.90 3.40 -19.53
C GLU A 280 11.60 4.47 -20.37
N PHE A 281 11.31 5.75 -20.14
CA PHE A 281 11.97 6.87 -20.83
C PHE A 281 13.48 6.93 -20.55
N TRP A 282 13.89 6.70 -19.30
CA TRP A 282 15.33 6.74 -18.95
C TRP A 282 16.09 5.52 -19.46
N ASN A 283 15.45 4.34 -19.58
CA ASN A 283 16.05 3.18 -20.24
C ASN A 283 16.23 3.41 -21.73
N GLU A 284 15.26 4.03 -22.40
CA GLU A 284 15.38 4.44 -23.80
C GLU A 284 16.51 5.49 -23.99
N ALA A 285 16.56 6.48 -23.09
CA ALA A 285 17.63 7.45 -23.08
C ALA A 285 19.01 6.80 -22.84
N GLN A 286 19.09 5.77 -22.01
CA GLN A 286 20.32 5.01 -21.74
C GLN A 286 20.86 4.32 -22.99
N GLN A 287 19.98 3.80 -23.83
CA GLN A 287 20.39 3.15 -25.10
C GLN A 287 20.99 4.16 -26.06
N THR A 288 20.44 5.38 -26.10
CA THR A 288 20.90 6.46 -27.00
C THR A 288 22.13 7.18 -26.45
N PHE A 289 22.21 7.38 -25.14
CA PHE A 289 23.27 8.15 -24.47
C PHE A 289 23.89 7.36 -23.31
N PRO A 290 24.61 6.25 -23.57
CA PRO A 290 25.11 5.32 -22.54
C PRO A 290 26.18 5.91 -21.62
N THR A 291 26.73 7.09 -21.95
CA THR A 291 27.74 7.80 -21.15
C THR A 291 27.19 9.03 -20.40
N ASP A 292 25.88 9.27 -20.44
CA ASP A 292 25.27 10.37 -19.68
C ASP A 292 24.98 9.93 -18.23
N ALA A 293 25.78 10.42 -17.29
CA ALA A 293 25.66 10.13 -15.87
C ALA A 293 24.30 10.50 -15.26
N LYS A 294 23.61 11.49 -15.83
CA LYS A 294 22.29 11.96 -15.36
C LYS A 294 21.23 10.85 -15.47
N ILE A 295 21.30 10.07 -16.54
CA ILE A 295 20.36 8.98 -16.80
C ILE A 295 20.50 7.92 -15.70
N TYR A 296 21.72 7.50 -15.42
CA TYR A 296 21.97 6.50 -14.36
C TYR A 296 21.58 7.01 -12.98
N TYR A 297 21.87 8.30 -12.70
CA TYR A 297 21.42 8.88 -11.44
C TYR A 297 19.89 8.84 -11.31
N ASN A 298 19.15 9.22 -12.35
CA ASN A 298 17.68 9.21 -12.35
C ASN A 298 17.12 7.78 -12.25
N LEU A 299 17.74 6.80 -12.93
CA LEU A 299 17.39 5.37 -12.80
C LEU A 299 17.60 4.90 -11.34
N GLY A 300 18.68 5.34 -10.71
CA GLY A 300 18.94 5.09 -9.29
C GLY A 300 17.87 5.69 -8.38
N VAL A 301 17.44 6.94 -8.66
CA VAL A 301 16.34 7.58 -7.90
C VAL A 301 15.03 6.79 -8.08
N ALA A 302 14.74 6.31 -9.29
CA ALA A 302 13.52 5.54 -9.55
C ALA A 302 13.54 4.18 -8.84
N ALA A 303 14.68 3.50 -8.83
CA ALA A 303 14.85 2.25 -8.11
C ALA A 303 14.73 2.47 -6.59
N GLU A 304 15.41 3.49 -6.03
CA GLU A 304 15.27 3.88 -4.61
C GLU A 304 13.82 4.20 -4.25
N ALA A 305 13.12 4.91 -5.12
CA ALA A 305 11.72 5.30 -4.88
C ALA A 305 10.75 4.12 -4.87
N GLN A 306 11.11 3.03 -5.50
CA GLN A 306 10.36 1.78 -5.52
C GLN A 306 10.85 0.78 -4.46
N GLY A 307 11.84 1.15 -3.63
CA GLY A 307 12.42 0.30 -2.59
C GLY A 307 13.39 -0.75 -3.13
N ASP A 308 13.80 -0.65 -4.40
CA ASP A 308 14.82 -1.50 -5.01
C ASP A 308 16.20 -0.91 -4.76
N TYR A 309 16.70 -1.10 -3.55
CA TYR A 309 17.95 -0.47 -3.10
C TYR A 309 19.18 -1.10 -3.75
N GLU A 310 19.12 -2.36 -4.15
CA GLU A 310 20.20 -3.03 -4.88
C GLU A 310 20.42 -2.39 -6.25
N SER A 311 19.37 -2.32 -7.06
CA SER A 311 19.43 -1.63 -8.36
C SER A 311 19.79 -0.15 -8.21
N ALA A 312 19.26 0.52 -7.18
CA ALA A 312 19.58 1.92 -6.91
C ALA A 312 21.08 2.12 -6.67
N GLU A 313 21.72 1.25 -5.88
CA GLU A 313 23.15 1.32 -5.62
C GLU A 313 23.96 1.12 -6.89
N ILE A 314 23.62 0.13 -7.71
CA ILE A 314 24.28 -0.15 -9.00
C ILE A 314 24.21 1.10 -9.90
N TYR A 315 23.05 1.70 -10.05
CA TYR A 315 22.86 2.87 -10.91
C TYR A 315 23.59 4.10 -10.35
N TYR A 316 23.54 4.38 -9.04
CA TYR A 316 24.24 5.50 -8.44
C TYR A 316 25.76 5.34 -8.55
N LYS A 317 26.30 4.13 -8.34
CA LYS A 317 27.73 3.84 -8.56
C LYS A 317 28.13 4.12 -9.99
N LYS A 318 27.32 3.71 -10.98
CA LYS A 318 27.58 3.96 -12.40
C LYS A 318 27.55 5.46 -12.73
N ALA A 319 26.60 6.21 -12.20
CA ALA A 319 26.55 7.67 -12.38
C ALA A 319 27.81 8.35 -11.78
N SER A 320 28.25 7.91 -10.60
CA SER A 320 29.45 8.43 -9.93
C SER A 320 30.74 8.07 -10.68
N LEU A 321 30.81 6.91 -11.31
CA LEU A 321 31.95 6.50 -12.15
C LEU A 321 32.06 7.37 -13.41
N ILE A 322 30.93 7.64 -14.07
CA ILE A 322 30.88 8.49 -15.28
C ILE A 322 31.25 9.95 -14.95
N ASN A 323 30.76 10.48 -13.82
CA ASN A 323 31.06 11.85 -13.39
C ASN A 323 31.48 11.90 -11.92
N PRO A 324 32.74 11.57 -11.60
CA PRO A 324 33.23 11.48 -10.23
C PRO A 324 33.35 12.83 -9.51
N LYS A 325 33.30 13.95 -10.24
CA LYS A 325 33.38 15.30 -9.64
C LYS A 325 32.03 15.77 -9.10
N LYS A 326 30.89 15.11 -9.47
CA LYS A 326 29.54 15.54 -9.06
C LYS A 326 29.20 15.02 -7.68
N LYS A 327 29.30 15.89 -6.66
CA LYS A 327 29.00 15.56 -5.25
C LYS A 327 27.61 14.94 -5.03
N LEU A 328 26.63 15.29 -5.89
CA LEU A 328 25.26 14.72 -5.84
C LEU A 328 25.29 13.19 -5.97
N TYR A 329 26.06 12.68 -6.93
CA TYR A 329 26.15 11.24 -7.20
C TYR A 329 26.91 10.50 -6.09
N GLN A 330 28.00 11.08 -5.60
CA GLN A 330 28.75 10.51 -4.48
C GLN A 330 27.90 10.39 -3.21
N LYS A 331 27.12 11.46 -2.89
CA LYS A 331 26.20 11.43 -1.75
C LYS A 331 25.09 10.38 -1.93
N ALA A 332 24.59 10.20 -3.16
CA ALA A 332 23.57 9.18 -3.44
C ALA A 332 24.12 7.78 -3.17
N VAL A 333 25.34 7.47 -3.62
CA VAL A 333 26.02 6.20 -3.33
C VAL A 333 26.17 6.00 -1.82
N GLN A 334 26.72 6.98 -1.09
CA GLN A 334 26.91 6.86 0.36
C GLN A 334 25.60 6.61 1.11
N ASN A 335 24.55 7.34 0.75
CA ASN A 335 23.25 7.22 1.42
C ASN A 335 22.58 5.86 1.16
N ILE A 336 22.68 5.34 -0.06
CA ILE A 336 22.04 4.06 -0.40
C ILE A 336 22.83 2.89 0.19
N SER A 337 24.16 2.93 0.18
CA SER A 337 25.02 1.90 0.77
C SER A 337 24.80 1.81 2.29
N LYS A 338 24.62 2.95 2.97
CA LYS A 338 24.27 2.94 4.40
C LYS A 338 22.94 2.25 4.65
N LYS A 339 21.88 2.59 3.91
CA LYS A 339 20.58 1.93 4.03
C LYS A 339 20.64 0.42 3.75
N TRP A 340 21.49 0.02 2.81
CA TRP A 340 21.65 -1.39 2.46
C TRP A 340 22.43 -2.17 3.53
N GLN A 341 23.36 -1.53 4.23
CA GLN A 341 24.10 -2.14 5.33
C GLN A 341 23.29 -2.28 6.62
N GLU A 342 22.23 -1.47 6.80
CA GLU A 342 21.29 -1.56 7.91
C GLU A 342 20.31 -2.76 7.78
N ARG A 343 20.33 -3.50 6.66
CA ARG A 343 19.61 -4.77 6.45
C ARG A 343 20.22 -5.90 7.33
#